data_78d9be25cd35e31a6242f43ecb51b11d
#
_entry.id   78d9be25cd35e31a6242f43ecb51b11d
#
_cell.length_a   1.000
_cell.length_b   1.000
_cell.length_c   1.000
_cell.angle_alpha   90.00
_cell.angle_beta   90.00
_cell.angle_gamma   90.00
#
_symmetry.space_group_name_H-M   'P 1'
#
loop_
_entity.id
_entity.type
_entity.pdbx_description
1 polymer ?
#
loop_
_entity_poly.entity_id
_entity_poly.type
_entity_poly.pdbx_seq_one_letter_code
_entity_poly.pdbx_strand_id
1 'polypeptide(L)'
;MLDDQIFKTVVDSAPLISIDILIKKGNKILLGRRINKPAQGYFFSIGGRINKNEAIDNAMARVALNELNIDLKSTPEFIGVFEHFYDDSMYENVSTHYVNIAYEYEMEETPDLPTEQHSEYQWFAIDELLESKQVHKYVKDYFRN
;
A
#
# COMPACT_ATOMS: atom_id res chain seq x y z
N MET A 1 12.95 -13.86 -3.86
CA MET A 1 12.92 -12.50 -4.42
C MET A 1 13.49 -12.53 -5.83
N LEU A 2 12.84 -11.83 -6.76
CA LEU A 2 13.31 -11.76 -8.15
C LEU A 2 14.56 -10.87 -8.22
N ASP A 3 15.52 -11.23 -9.11
CA ASP A 3 16.60 -10.32 -9.39
C ASP A 3 16.10 -9.09 -10.17
N ASP A 4 16.91 -8.06 -10.23
CA ASP A 4 16.52 -6.76 -10.72
C ASP A 4 16.11 -6.78 -12.19
N GLN A 5 16.78 -7.54 -13.04
CA GLN A 5 16.47 -7.65 -14.47
C GLN A 5 15.15 -8.40 -14.70
N ILE A 6 14.94 -9.47 -13.95
CA ILE A 6 13.70 -10.24 -14.03
C ILE A 6 12.53 -9.39 -13.55
N PHE A 7 12.70 -8.68 -12.44
CA PHE A 7 11.65 -7.82 -11.91
C PHE A 7 11.31 -6.69 -12.88
N LYS A 8 12.32 -6.07 -13.49
CA LYS A 8 12.10 -5.03 -14.52
C LYS A 8 11.25 -5.57 -15.67
N THR A 9 11.54 -6.79 -16.14
CA THR A 9 10.76 -7.43 -17.20
C THR A 9 9.32 -7.66 -16.77
N VAL A 10 9.09 -8.08 -15.53
CA VAL A 10 7.74 -8.28 -14.99
C VAL A 10 6.98 -6.94 -14.94
N VAL A 11 7.60 -5.89 -14.40
CA VAL A 11 6.96 -4.57 -14.29
C VAL A 11 6.62 -4.01 -15.66
N ASP A 12 7.51 -4.19 -16.65
CA ASP A 12 7.31 -3.71 -18.02
C ASP A 12 6.28 -4.52 -18.80
N SER A 13 6.04 -5.77 -18.43
CA SER A 13 5.30 -6.72 -19.25
C SER A 13 3.93 -7.10 -18.69
N ALA A 14 3.67 -6.90 -17.40
CA ALA A 14 2.47 -7.39 -16.76
C ALA A 14 2.05 -6.50 -15.60
N PRO A 15 0.75 -6.49 -15.25
CA PRO A 15 0.33 -5.83 -14.02
C PRO A 15 0.87 -6.58 -12.79
N LEU A 16 1.14 -5.83 -11.74
CA LEU A 16 1.49 -6.37 -10.44
C LEU A 16 0.24 -6.44 -9.57
N ILE A 17 0.16 -7.43 -8.71
CA ILE A 17 -0.96 -7.56 -7.77
C ILE A 17 -0.43 -7.24 -6.38
N SER A 18 -1.11 -6.32 -5.70
CA SER A 18 -0.73 -5.91 -4.36
C SER A 18 -1.92 -5.96 -3.41
N ILE A 19 -1.61 -6.00 -2.13
CA ILE A 19 -2.57 -5.86 -1.04
C ILE A 19 -2.28 -4.52 -0.38
N ASP A 20 -3.34 -3.72 -0.19
CA ASP A 20 -3.29 -2.53 0.64
C ASP A 20 -4.09 -2.78 1.91
N ILE A 21 -3.50 -2.43 3.05
CA ILE A 21 -4.15 -2.56 4.35
C ILE A 21 -4.36 -1.16 4.90
N LEU A 22 -5.63 -0.75 4.97
CA LEU A 22 -6.02 0.53 5.51
C LEU A 22 -6.13 0.36 7.03
N ILE A 23 -5.14 0.86 7.74
CA ILE A 23 -5.12 0.79 9.21
C ILE A 23 -5.96 1.93 9.74
N LYS A 24 -7.05 1.59 10.42
CA LYS A 24 -8.01 2.55 10.93
C LYS A 24 -8.02 2.58 12.45
N LYS A 25 -8.04 3.78 12.99
CA LYS A 25 -8.19 4.02 14.43
C LYS A 25 -9.22 5.13 14.61
N GLY A 26 -10.42 4.78 15.05
CA GLY A 26 -11.54 5.71 15.02
C GLY A 26 -11.85 6.15 13.60
N ASN A 27 -11.83 7.44 13.31
CA ASN A 27 -12.01 7.98 11.96
C ASN A 27 -10.71 8.37 11.27
N LYS A 28 -9.57 7.86 11.77
CA LYS A 28 -8.25 8.17 11.23
C LYS A 28 -7.62 6.97 10.54
N ILE A 29 -6.89 7.27 9.48
CA ILE A 29 -6.19 6.26 8.67
C ILE A 29 -4.69 6.53 8.75
N LEU A 30 -3.91 5.47 8.94
CA LEU A 30 -2.45 5.57 8.95
C LEU A 30 -1.91 5.52 7.53
N LEU A 31 -1.15 6.55 7.15
CA LEU A 31 -0.46 6.59 5.86
C LEU A 31 1.03 6.76 6.07
N GLY A 32 1.82 6.29 5.09
CA GLY A 32 3.26 6.47 5.06
C GLY A 32 3.68 7.26 3.84
N ARG A 33 4.68 8.13 4.01
CA ARG A 33 5.24 8.86 2.87
C ARG A 33 6.20 7.96 2.10
N ARG A 34 5.94 7.77 0.82
CA ARG A 34 6.76 6.89 -0.02
C ARG A 34 8.10 7.53 -0.32
N ILE A 35 9.16 6.73 -0.23
CA ILE A 35 10.52 7.14 -0.54
C ILE A 35 10.96 6.73 -1.94
N ASN A 36 10.24 5.80 -2.58
CA ASN A 36 10.54 5.28 -3.91
C ASN A 36 9.41 5.53 -4.91
N LYS A 37 9.73 5.50 -6.20
CA LYS A 37 8.72 5.52 -7.27
C LYS A 37 8.01 4.16 -7.35
N PRO A 38 6.74 4.10 -7.76
CA PRO A 38 5.89 5.25 -8.11
C PRO A 38 5.33 5.95 -6.88
N ALA A 39 4.69 7.10 -7.08
CA ALA A 39 4.08 7.92 -6.02
C ALA A 39 5.09 8.43 -4.99
N GLN A 40 6.35 8.60 -5.40
CA GLN A 40 7.42 9.10 -4.53
C GLN A 40 7.07 10.46 -3.93
N GLY A 41 7.24 10.59 -2.62
CA GLY A 41 6.96 11.84 -1.89
C GLY A 41 5.52 12.01 -1.44
N TYR A 42 4.60 11.19 -1.93
CA TYR A 42 3.20 11.23 -1.50
C TYR A 42 2.99 10.33 -0.29
N PHE A 43 2.02 10.72 0.55
CA PHE A 43 1.46 9.80 1.53
C PHE A 43 0.59 8.77 0.81
N PHE A 44 0.79 7.51 1.16
CA PHE A 44 0.13 6.39 0.52
C PHE A 44 -0.28 5.35 1.55
N SER A 45 -1.21 4.48 1.17
CA SER A 45 -1.62 3.35 1.98
C SER A 45 -0.47 2.36 2.17
N ILE A 46 -0.53 1.63 3.26
CA ILE A 46 0.45 0.59 3.57
C ILE A 46 0.09 -0.66 2.78
N GLY A 47 1.07 -1.24 2.11
CA GLY A 47 0.80 -2.41 1.30
C GLY A 47 2.04 -3.07 0.75
N GLY A 48 1.84 -4.12 -0.04
CA GLY A 48 2.91 -4.85 -0.68
C GLY A 48 2.40 -5.82 -1.73
N ARG A 49 3.29 -6.24 -2.63
CA ARG A 49 2.96 -7.17 -3.69
C ARG A 49 2.66 -8.56 -3.14
N ILE A 50 1.76 -9.25 -3.84
CA ILE A 50 1.58 -10.70 -3.65
C ILE A 50 2.67 -11.40 -4.45
N ASN A 51 3.36 -12.35 -3.84
CA ASN A 51 4.36 -13.15 -4.53
C ASN A 51 3.70 -14.31 -5.28
N LYS A 52 4.36 -14.80 -6.33
CA LYS A 52 3.87 -15.97 -7.03
C LYS A 52 3.72 -17.15 -6.07
N ASN A 53 2.61 -17.86 -6.16
CA ASN A 53 2.27 -19.03 -5.33
C ASN A 53 2.01 -18.68 -3.85
N GLU A 54 1.78 -17.41 -3.56
CA GLU A 54 1.44 -16.95 -2.21
C GLU A 54 -0.07 -16.72 -2.12
N ALA A 55 -0.73 -17.34 -1.14
CA ALA A 55 -2.14 -17.10 -0.90
C ALA A 55 -2.36 -15.69 -0.35
N ILE A 56 -3.54 -15.11 -0.62
CA ILE A 56 -3.87 -13.76 -0.18
C ILE A 56 -3.72 -13.60 1.34
N ASP A 57 -4.21 -14.56 2.12
CA ASP A 57 -4.13 -14.48 3.58
C ASP A 57 -2.67 -14.47 4.07
N ASN A 58 -1.81 -15.26 3.42
CA ASN A 58 -0.39 -15.31 3.76
C ASN A 58 0.32 -14.02 3.36
N ALA A 59 -0.02 -13.47 2.19
CA ALA A 59 0.51 -12.17 1.75
C ALA A 59 0.11 -11.06 2.71
N MET A 60 -1.14 -11.05 3.15
CA MET A 60 -1.64 -10.05 4.09
C MET A 60 -0.90 -10.10 5.43
N ALA A 61 -0.71 -11.29 5.98
CA ALA A 61 0.03 -11.46 7.23
C ALA A 61 1.49 -11.01 7.07
N ARG A 62 2.13 -11.36 5.97
CA ARG A 62 3.50 -10.95 5.67
C ARG A 62 3.64 -9.44 5.52
N VAL A 63 2.73 -8.81 4.76
CA VAL A 63 2.73 -7.36 4.56
C VAL A 63 2.51 -6.63 5.90
N ALA A 64 1.55 -7.09 6.69
CA ALA A 64 1.27 -6.49 7.99
C ALA A 64 2.51 -6.55 8.91
N LEU A 65 3.19 -7.69 8.93
CA LEU A 65 4.38 -7.85 9.76
C LEU A 65 5.54 -6.98 9.26
N ASN A 66 5.82 -7.02 7.95
CA ASN A 66 6.97 -6.33 7.38
C ASN A 66 6.80 -4.82 7.33
N GLU A 67 5.61 -4.35 7.00
CA GLU A 67 5.35 -2.91 6.80
C GLU A 67 4.88 -2.21 8.07
N LEU A 68 4.25 -2.93 8.98
CA LEU A 68 3.61 -2.36 10.16
C LEU A 68 4.11 -2.94 11.47
N ASN A 69 4.89 -4.01 11.43
CA ASN A 69 5.38 -4.73 12.61
C ASN A 69 4.23 -5.22 13.51
N ILE A 70 3.14 -5.68 12.90
CA ILE A 70 1.99 -6.19 13.63
C ILE A 70 1.64 -7.62 13.20
N ASP A 71 1.15 -8.40 14.17
CA ASP A 71 0.50 -9.68 13.93
C ASP A 71 -1.00 -9.44 13.89
N LEU A 72 -1.63 -9.82 12.78
CA LEU A 72 -3.08 -9.65 12.62
C LEU A 72 -3.80 -10.56 13.61
N LYS A 73 -4.69 -9.99 14.41
CA LYS A 73 -5.49 -10.69 15.41
C LYS A 73 -6.84 -11.15 14.88
N SER A 74 -7.25 -10.59 13.74
CA SER A 74 -8.52 -10.91 13.09
C SER A 74 -8.35 -10.73 11.59
N THR A 75 -9.30 -11.24 10.82
CA THR A 75 -9.28 -11.09 9.37
C THR A 75 -9.65 -9.65 9.00
N PRO A 76 -8.80 -8.93 8.25
CA PRO A 76 -9.17 -7.62 7.74
C PRO A 76 -10.41 -7.67 6.85
N GLU A 77 -11.17 -6.58 6.84
CA GLU A 77 -12.39 -6.47 6.06
C GLU A 77 -12.05 -6.12 4.60
N PHE A 78 -12.59 -6.88 3.66
CA PHE A 78 -12.42 -6.60 2.23
C PHE A 78 -13.16 -5.33 1.83
N ILE A 79 -12.45 -4.41 1.15
CA ILE A 79 -13.01 -3.15 0.67
C ILE A 79 -13.32 -3.21 -0.82
N GLY A 80 -12.38 -3.69 -1.63
CA GLY A 80 -12.57 -3.76 -3.07
C GLY A 80 -11.28 -4.00 -3.83
N VAL A 81 -11.41 -4.06 -5.16
CA VAL A 81 -10.27 -4.16 -6.08
C VAL A 81 -10.16 -2.84 -6.84
N PHE A 82 -8.97 -2.29 -6.89
CA PHE A 82 -8.69 -0.99 -7.48
C PHE A 82 -7.53 -1.09 -8.47
N GLU A 83 -7.57 -0.28 -9.50
CA GLU A 83 -6.52 -0.25 -10.52
C GLU A 83 -5.69 1.02 -10.36
N HIS A 84 -4.38 0.86 -10.33
CA HIS A 84 -3.45 1.99 -10.23
C HIS A 84 -2.51 2.00 -11.43
N PHE A 85 -2.51 3.10 -12.16
CA PHE A 85 -1.67 3.29 -13.33
C PHE A 85 -0.71 4.45 -13.07
N TYR A 86 0.59 4.19 -13.18
CA TYR A 86 1.63 5.20 -13.01
C TYR A 86 2.47 5.28 -14.26
N ASP A 87 2.83 6.50 -14.67
CA ASP A 87 3.70 6.71 -15.84
C ASP A 87 5.15 6.32 -15.55
N ASP A 88 5.52 6.18 -14.29
CA ASP A 88 6.88 5.91 -13.86
C ASP A 88 6.99 4.60 -13.06
N SER A 89 8.24 4.23 -12.80
CA SER A 89 8.61 3.14 -11.92
C SER A 89 10.01 3.41 -11.37
N MET A 90 10.57 2.46 -10.63
CA MET A 90 11.97 2.54 -10.23
C MET A 90 12.93 2.35 -11.42
N TYR A 91 12.41 1.99 -12.60
CA TYR A 91 13.19 1.80 -13.82
C TYR A 91 12.90 2.90 -14.82
N GLU A 92 13.95 3.34 -15.53
CA GLU A 92 13.81 4.38 -16.56
C GLU A 92 12.95 3.89 -17.73
N ASN A 93 12.01 4.73 -18.17
CA ASN A 93 11.11 4.47 -19.30
C ASN A 93 10.20 3.25 -19.12
N VAL A 94 9.93 2.86 -17.88
CA VAL A 94 9.03 1.75 -17.57
C VAL A 94 7.89 2.28 -16.70
N SER A 95 6.66 2.10 -17.17
CA SER A 95 5.45 2.43 -16.41
C SER A 95 5.11 1.31 -15.42
N THR A 96 4.23 1.60 -14.47
CA THR A 96 3.77 0.63 -13.48
C THR A 96 2.26 0.50 -13.52
N HIS A 97 1.77 -0.74 -13.50
CA HIS A 97 0.34 -1.05 -13.39
C HIS A 97 0.13 -1.99 -12.22
N TYR A 98 -0.69 -1.56 -11.25
CA TYR A 98 -1.07 -2.39 -10.11
C TYR A 98 -2.55 -2.71 -10.14
N VAL A 99 -2.88 -3.95 -9.82
CA VAL A 99 -4.21 -4.35 -9.38
C VAL A 99 -4.14 -4.51 -7.87
N ASN A 100 -4.79 -3.60 -7.16
CA ASN A 100 -4.71 -3.53 -5.69
C ASN A 100 -5.97 -4.12 -5.07
N ILE A 101 -5.76 -5.03 -4.13
CA ILE A 101 -6.85 -5.60 -3.33
C ILE A 101 -6.79 -4.91 -1.97
N ALA A 102 -7.79 -4.11 -1.66
CA ALA A 102 -7.79 -3.26 -0.47
C ALA A 102 -8.59 -3.89 0.66
N TYR A 103 -8.02 -3.84 1.86
CA TYR A 103 -8.62 -4.32 3.11
C TYR A 103 -8.51 -3.25 4.18
N GLU A 104 -9.45 -3.25 5.11
CA GLU A 104 -9.45 -2.37 6.27
C GLU A 104 -9.23 -3.18 7.54
N TYR A 105 -8.36 -2.69 8.41
CA TYR A 105 -8.06 -3.33 9.68
C TYR A 105 -8.12 -2.29 10.80
N GLU A 106 -9.03 -2.47 11.75
CA GLU A 106 -9.21 -1.53 12.85
C GLU A 106 -8.29 -1.88 14.01
N MET A 107 -7.61 -0.86 14.54
CA MET A 107 -6.73 -0.99 15.70
C MET A 107 -7.05 0.10 16.71
N GLU A 108 -6.86 -0.21 17.98
CA GLU A 108 -7.01 0.78 19.06
C GLU A 108 -5.69 1.43 19.44
N GLU A 109 -4.58 0.76 19.15
CA GLU A 109 -3.24 1.22 19.49
C GLU A 109 -2.43 1.51 18.23
N THR A 110 -1.51 2.49 18.34
CA THR A 110 -0.58 2.77 17.24
C THR A 110 0.50 1.68 17.23
N PRO A 111 0.76 1.03 16.09
CA PRO A 111 1.83 0.03 16.01
C PRO A 111 3.21 0.66 16.12
N ASP A 112 4.21 -0.15 16.47
CA ASP A 112 5.61 0.23 16.49
C ASP A 112 6.15 0.10 15.07
N LEU A 113 6.22 1.23 14.34
CA LEU A 113 6.37 1.27 12.90
C LEU A 113 7.84 1.19 12.45
N PRO A 114 8.17 0.30 11.50
CA PRO A 114 9.48 0.32 10.85
C PRO A 114 9.60 1.52 9.91
N THR A 115 10.85 1.93 9.58
CA THR A 115 11.10 3.12 8.77
C THR A 115 11.81 2.82 7.43
N GLU A 116 11.98 1.55 7.06
CA GLU A 116 12.70 1.18 5.84
C GLU A 116 11.96 1.53 4.54
N GLN A 117 10.61 1.50 4.56
CA GLN A 117 9.79 1.70 3.37
C GLN A 117 9.24 3.12 3.24
N HIS A 118 9.16 3.85 4.34
CA HIS A 118 8.56 5.18 4.38
C HIS A 118 9.41 6.12 5.23
N SER A 119 9.54 7.37 4.80
CA SER A 119 10.29 8.39 5.52
C SER A 119 9.56 8.90 6.76
N GLU A 120 8.24 8.83 6.75
CA GLU A 120 7.41 9.23 7.89
C GLU A 120 6.05 8.58 7.80
N TYR A 121 5.38 8.49 8.95
CA TYR A 121 4.01 7.99 9.06
C TYR A 121 3.15 9.06 9.70
N GLN A 122 1.88 9.13 9.29
CA GLN A 122 0.95 10.11 9.84
C GLN A 122 -0.46 9.54 9.84
N TRP A 123 -1.19 9.84 10.92
CA TRP A 123 -2.62 9.56 11.01
C TRP A 123 -3.39 10.72 10.39
N PHE A 124 -4.27 10.42 9.44
CA PHE A 124 -5.14 11.41 8.80
C PHE A 124 -6.59 11.11 9.15
N ALA A 125 -7.32 12.12 9.61
CA ALA A 125 -8.77 12.01 9.60
C ALA A 125 -9.25 11.85 8.16
N ILE A 126 -10.33 11.12 7.92
CA ILE A 126 -10.77 10.80 6.55
C ILE A 126 -11.05 12.08 5.75
N ASP A 127 -11.67 13.09 6.35
CA ASP A 127 -11.92 14.37 5.68
C ASP A 127 -10.61 15.11 5.32
N GLU A 128 -9.63 15.12 6.23
CA GLU A 128 -8.30 15.69 5.95
C GLU A 128 -7.60 14.94 4.79
N LEU A 129 -7.68 13.62 4.83
CA LEU A 129 -7.09 12.75 3.81
C LEU A 129 -7.63 13.10 2.43
N LEU A 130 -8.94 13.28 2.32
CA LEU A 130 -9.60 13.57 1.05
C LEU A 130 -9.23 14.94 0.49
N GLU A 131 -8.87 15.90 1.32
CA GLU A 131 -8.54 17.26 0.90
C GLU A 131 -7.04 17.53 0.77
N SER A 132 -6.19 16.69 1.37
CA SER A 132 -4.75 16.92 1.38
C SER A 132 -4.13 16.70 0.01
N LYS A 133 -3.33 17.66 -0.46
CA LYS A 133 -2.55 17.52 -1.70
C LYS A 133 -1.36 16.58 -1.52
N GLN A 134 -0.98 16.27 -0.29
CA GLN A 134 0.13 15.37 0.01
C GLN A 134 -0.29 13.90 -0.02
N VAL A 135 -1.60 13.63 -0.01
CA VAL A 135 -2.14 12.27 -0.11
C VAL A 135 -2.40 11.95 -1.58
N HIS A 136 -1.92 10.79 -2.01
CA HIS A 136 -2.08 10.37 -3.41
C HIS A 136 -3.55 10.13 -3.75
N LYS A 137 -3.94 10.47 -4.97
CA LYS A 137 -5.34 10.33 -5.45
C LYS A 137 -5.87 8.90 -5.33
N TYR A 138 -5.02 7.89 -5.50
CA TYR A 138 -5.44 6.49 -5.41
C TYR A 138 -5.82 6.07 -3.99
N VAL A 139 -5.20 6.67 -2.98
CA VAL A 139 -5.61 6.46 -1.59
C VAL A 139 -7.01 7.04 -1.36
N LYS A 140 -7.26 8.21 -1.92
CA LYS A 140 -8.57 8.87 -1.79
C LYS A 140 -9.70 8.03 -2.39
N ASP A 141 -9.40 7.28 -3.45
CA ASP A 141 -10.39 6.44 -4.12
C ASP A 141 -10.97 5.36 -3.21
N TYR A 142 -10.20 4.90 -2.21
CA TYR A 142 -10.70 3.92 -1.23
C TYR A 142 -11.86 4.47 -0.38
N PHE A 143 -11.98 5.78 -0.24
CA PHE A 143 -12.95 6.46 0.62
C PHE A 143 -14.03 7.22 -0.16
N ARG A 144 -14.03 7.12 -1.47
CA ARG A 144 -15.04 7.71 -2.34
C ARG A 144 -16.00 6.63 -2.83
N ASN A 145 -17.27 7.00 -2.87
CA ASN A 145 -18.32 6.13 -3.43
C ASN A 145 -18.47 6.37 -4.93
#